data_f3eb4e88a9435a3ebc1e56ef4105b7b3
#
_entry.id   f3eb4e88a9435a3ebc1e56ef4105b7b3
#
_cell.length_a   1.000
_cell.length_b   1.000
_cell.length_c   1.000
_cell.angle_alpha   90.00
_cell.angle_beta   90.00
_cell.angle_gamma   90.00
#
_symmetry.space_group_name_H-M   'P 1'
#
loop_
_entity.id
_entity.type
_entity.pdbx_description
1 polymer ?
#
loop_
_entity_poly.entity_id
_entity_poly.type
_entity_poly.pdbx_seq_one_letter_code
_entity_poly.pdbx_strand_id
1 'polypeptide(L)'
;LMQSASQLPIVASNEYFAFYEGAEDEESLYEVEIIHNNTYYKYGFTLLHGVVESEWLDRRKERLTNVFTRNKQNIDVVGLSKDAVKLLNIAPNTLFLSVGNNFKLEIAPYLNDVMVWFLNLLIVFENNANSLDIYTLENGKYKEQAVKILKKADIGIQDIKVIKDKVANMANINDVLRFNTQMQINPGNYGQLKQENADLFNIDLETYFDTYDKNNQVTSQKSVRLFRNRGFNSEGTERLLYYMGWILAALDQGRVIFVDEVDSKLHFLVADYIIKLFNSIDSNPKNAQLICTAHNIMLMDEDLRRDQIYFTSKDKYGVSTLMSLSDFKNVRKNDLFSKKYLAGFYTSLPDMKYSD
;
A
#
# COMPACT_ATOMS: atom_id res chain seq x y z
N LEU A 1 8.61 4.97 4.02
CA LEU A 1 9.44 5.66 5.04
C LEU A 1 9.48 4.91 6.39
N MET A 2 8.44 4.22 6.78
CA MET A 2 8.36 3.52 8.07
C MET A 2 8.63 2.01 8.02
N GLN A 3 8.92 1.43 6.86
CA GLN A 3 9.20 -0.02 6.75
C GLN A 3 10.56 -0.47 7.33
N SER A 4 11.40 0.45 7.77
CA SER A 4 12.64 0.11 8.49
C SER A 4 12.45 0.25 10.00
N ALA A 5 11.76 -0.70 10.61
CA ALA A 5 11.61 -0.79 12.07
C ALA A 5 12.92 -1.16 12.82
N SER A 6 14.06 -1.08 12.19
CA SER A 6 15.37 -1.28 12.80
C SER A 6 16.10 0.06 12.78
N GLN A 7 16.20 0.74 13.90
CA GLN A 7 17.20 1.75 14.30
C GLN A 7 17.92 2.60 13.20
N LEU A 8 17.51 2.50 11.95
CA LEU A 8 18.04 3.29 10.87
C LEU A 8 17.36 4.66 10.88
N PRO A 9 18.16 5.74 10.85
CA PRO A 9 17.61 7.08 10.71
C PRO A 9 16.71 7.12 9.48
N ILE A 10 15.58 7.82 9.57
CA ILE A 10 14.79 8.16 8.39
C ILE A 10 15.69 9.04 7.54
N VAL A 11 16.32 8.46 6.54
CA VAL A 11 16.91 9.24 5.45
C VAL A 11 15.72 9.59 4.55
N ALA A 12 14.85 10.46 5.03
CA ALA A 12 13.89 11.11 4.18
C ALA A 12 14.69 12.07 3.29
N SER A 13 14.72 11.78 2.00
CA SER A 13 14.93 12.85 1.06
C SER A 13 13.87 13.89 1.39
N ASN A 14 14.30 15.11 1.67
CA ASN A 14 13.39 16.22 1.92
C ASN A 14 12.73 16.54 0.57
N GLU A 15 11.64 15.85 0.25
CA GLU A 15 10.86 16.12 -0.95
C GLU A 15 9.98 17.33 -0.65
N TYR A 16 10.46 18.49 -1.05
CA TYR A 16 9.71 19.74 -1.01
C TYR A 16 9.11 20.04 -2.39
N PHE A 17 8.16 20.92 -2.44
CA PHE A 17 7.56 21.38 -3.69
C PHE A 17 8.55 22.26 -4.47
N ALA A 18 9.15 21.73 -5.54
CA ALA A 18 10.29 22.31 -6.21
C ALA A 18 9.97 23.50 -7.17
N PHE A 19 8.69 23.92 -7.30
CA PHE A 19 8.29 24.86 -8.32
C PHE A 19 8.08 26.30 -7.84
N TYR A 20 8.43 26.63 -6.58
CA TYR A 20 8.52 28.02 -6.17
C TYR A 20 9.76 28.27 -5.30
N GLU A 21 10.23 29.52 -5.33
CA GLU A 21 11.42 29.96 -4.62
C GLU A 21 11.19 29.93 -3.11
N GLY A 22 12.13 29.33 -2.36
CA GLY A 22 12.05 29.17 -0.91
C GLY A 22 11.27 27.96 -0.41
N ALA A 23 10.72 27.12 -1.28
CA ALA A 23 10.00 25.92 -0.88
C ALA A 23 10.89 24.90 -0.15
N GLU A 24 12.20 24.92 -0.40
CA GLU A 24 13.20 24.11 0.30
C GLU A 24 13.29 24.42 1.80
N ASP A 25 12.91 25.65 2.21
CA ASP A 25 12.92 26.10 3.60
C ASP A 25 11.56 25.92 4.30
N GLU A 26 10.59 25.30 3.64
CA GLU A 26 9.31 24.99 4.24
C GLU A 26 9.25 23.57 4.82
N GLU A 27 8.53 23.43 5.92
CA GLU A 27 8.35 22.13 6.56
C GLU A 27 7.38 21.26 5.75
N SER A 28 7.74 19.99 5.52
CA SER A 28 6.85 18.99 4.98
C SER A 28 6.09 18.31 6.11
N LEU A 29 4.73 18.36 6.06
CA LEU A 29 3.85 17.78 7.06
C LEU A 29 3.39 16.36 6.66
N TYR A 30 3.46 15.43 7.61
CA TYR A 30 2.93 14.08 7.52
C TYR A 30 2.02 13.80 8.71
N GLU A 31 0.76 13.49 8.46
CA GLU A 31 -0.21 13.24 9.53
C GLU A 31 -1.16 12.09 9.12
N VAL A 32 -1.55 11.27 10.11
CA VAL A 32 -2.54 10.23 9.94
C VAL A 32 -3.43 10.11 11.16
N GLU A 33 -4.71 9.89 10.92
CA GLU A 33 -5.70 9.55 11.93
C GLU A 33 -6.16 8.11 11.73
N ILE A 34 -6.04 7.29 12.76
CA ILE A 34 -6.32 5.86 12.70
C ILE A 34 -7.18 5.40 13.89
N ILE A 35 -7.88 4.29 13.70
CA ILE A 35 -8.48 3.51 14.78
C ILE A 35 -7.78 2.16 14.81
N HIS A 36 -7.12 1.85 15.93
CA HIS A 36 -6.49 0.56 16.15
C HIS A 36 -6.80 0.08 17.56
N ASN A 37 -7.13 -1.22 17.73
CA ASN A 37 -7.53 -1.78 19.02
C ASN A 37 -8.60 -0.94 19.76
N ASN A 38 -9.65 -0.50 19.06
CA ASN A 38 -10.73 0.36 19.56
C ASN A 38 -10.26 1.69 20.18
N THR A 39 -9.09 2.16 19.80
CA THR A 39 -8.53 3.43 20.22
C THR A 39 -8.23 4.28 19.00
N TYR A 40 -8.71 5.53 19.03
CA TYR A 40 -8.34 6.51 18.01
C TYR A 40 -6.96 7.06 18.33
N TYR A 41 -6.13 7.19 17.32
CA TYR A 41 -4.82 7.82 17.35
C TYR A 41 -4.71 8.87 16.27
N LYS A 42 -4.09 9.99 16.61
CA LYS A 42 -3.66 11.02 15.68
C LYS A 42 -2.14 11.14 15.80
N TYR A 43 -1.43 10.71 14.79
CA TYR A 43 0.04 10.75 14.74
C TYR A 43 0.50 11.61 13.58
N GLY A 44 1.49 12.47 13.85
CA GLY A 44 2.07 13.29 12.80
C GLY A 44 3.49 13.75 13.14
N PHE A 45 4.16 14.25 12.11
CA PHE A 45 5.48 14.87 12.23
C PHE A 45 5.71 15.85 11.08
N THR A 46 6.64 16.78 11.28
CA THR A 46 7.15 17.65 10.23
C THR A 46 8.65 17.44 10.02
N LEU A 47 9.07 17.59 8.77
CA LEU A 47 10.47 17.48 8.35
C LEU A 47 10.94 18.76 7.66
N LEU A 48 12.15 19.20 7.99
CA LEU A 48 12.86 20.23 7.27
C LEU A 48 14.31 19.77 7.06
N HIS A 49 14.79 19.78 5.81
CA HIS A 49 16.16 19.34 5.46
C HIS A 49 16.54 17.95 6.04
N GLY A 50 15.56 17.02 6.10
CA GLY A 50 15.77 15.68 6.64
C GLY A 50 15.84 15.59 8.18
N VAL A 51 15.55 16.69 8.88
CA VAL A 51 15.49 16.76 10.35
C VAL A 51 14.04 16.79 10.79
N VAL A 52 13.73 16.12 11.91
CA VAL A 52 12.39 16.16 12.52
C VAL A 52 12.26 17.47 13.29
N GLU A 53 11.43 18.37 12.78
CA GLU A 53 11.12 19.66 13.42
C GLU A 53 10.07 19.49 14.52
N SER A 54 8.99 18.76 14.23
CA SER A 54 7.98 18.42 15.22
C SER A 54 7.49 16.99 15.04
N GLU A 55 7.00 16.39 16.14
CA GLU A 55 6.38 15.06 16.13
C GLU A 55 5.38 14.96 17.29
N TRP A 56 4.23 14.37 17.09
CA TRP A 56 3.20 14.24 18.10
C TRP A 56 2.42 12.95 17.98
N LEU A 57 1.88 12.49 19.09
CA LEU A 57 0.91 11.41 19.17
C LEU A 57 -0.17 11.80 20.17
N ASP A 58 -1.39 11.87 19.68
CA ASP A 58 -2.59 11.98 20.49
C ASP A 58 -3.40 10.70 20.42
N ARG A 59 -4.11 10.38 21.49
CA ARG A 59 -5.04 9.25 21.53
C ARG A 59 -6.38 9.66 22.12
N ARG A 60 -7.43 8.95 21.74
CA ARG A 60 -8.77 9.12 22.30
C ARG A 60 -9.43 7.75 22.49
N LYS A 61 -9.75 7.43 23.73
CA LYS A 61 -10.68 6.35 24.11
C LYS A 61 -12.02 6.94 24.53
N GLU A 62 -11.99 7.84 25.48
CA GLU A 62 -13.12 8.66 25.92
C GLU A 62 -12.83 10.14 25.66
N ARG A 63 -11.67 10.62 26.06
CA ARG A 63 -11.19 11.99 25.89
C ARG A 63 -9.89 11.98 25.07
N LEU A 64 -9.70 13.05 24.28
CA LEU A 64 -8.44 13.29 23.58
C LEU A 64 -7.35 13.59 24.61
N THR A 65 -6.27 12.83 24.57
CA THR A 65 -5.11 12.98 25.47
C THR A 65 -3.83 12.90 24.64
N ASN A 66 -2.91 13.81 24.92
CA ASN A 66 -1.58 13.75 24.32
C ASN A 66 -0.78 12.60 24.95
N VAL A 67 -0.04 11.87 24.15
CA VAL A 67 0.88 10.79 24.58
C VAL A 67 2.29 11.33 24.64
N PHE A 68 2.73 12.02 23.59
CA PHE A 68 3.97 12.76 23.56
C PHE A 68 3.90 13.90 22.52
N THR A 69 4.75 14.88 22.72
CA THR A 69 5.02 15.95 21.76
C THR A 69 6.53 16.18 21.67
N ARG A 70 7.03 16.41 20.48
CA ARG A 70 8.42 16.73 20.20
C ARG A 70 8.51 18.05 19.43
N ASN A 71 9.44 18.89 19.81
CA ASN A 71 9.87 20.08 19.07
C ASN A 71 11.39 20.05 19.00
N LYS A 72 11.91 19.73 17.83
CA LYS A 72 13.34 19.47 17.57
C LYS A 72 13.89 18.38 18.51
N GLN A 73 14.78 18.76 19.42
CA GLN A 73 15.36 17.86 20.43
C GLN A 73 14.62 17.86 21.76
N ASN A 74 13.60 18.72 21.91
CA ASN A 74 12.80 18.79 23.12
C ASN A 74 11.60 17.83 22.98
N ILE A 75 11.57 16.78 23.76
CA ILE A 75 10.51 15.79 23.75
C ILE A 75 9.82 15.83 25.11
N ASP A 76 8.51 16.04 25.13
CA ASP A 76 7.65 15.95 26.30
C ASP A 76 6.85 14.65 26.22
N VAL A 77 7.04 13.75 27.17
CA VAL A 77 6.37 12.45 27.25
C VAL A 77 5.54 12.41 28.51
N VAL A 78 4.27 12.05 28.40
CA VAL A 78 3.39 11.94 29.56
C VAL A 78 3.93 10.89 30.54
N GLY A 79 4.06 11.29 31.82
CA GLY A 79 4.59 10.43 32.88
C GLY A 79 6.11 10.37 33.00
N LEU A 80 6.86 11.10 32.14
CA LEU A 80 8.33 11.16 32.21
C LEU A 80 8.86 12.55 32.60
N SER A 81 9.91 12.57 33.44
CA SER A 81 10.64 13.82 33.69
C SER A 81 11.47 14.23 32.50
N LYS A 82 11.70 15.53 32.31
CA LYS A 82 12.54 16.07 31.23
C LYS A 82 13.96 15.49 31.22
N ASP A 83 14.53 15.22 32.40
CA ASP A 83 15.86 14.64 32.49
C ASP A 83 15.89 13.16 32.08
N ALA A 84 14.84 12.40 32.36
CA ALA A 84 14.70 11.04 31.88
C ALA A 84 14.58 10.99 30.34
N VAL A 85 13.86 11.94 29.74
CA VAL A 85 13.73 12.04 28.27
C VAL A 85 15.06 12.38 27.60
N LYS A 86 15.87 13.26 28.19
CA LYS A 86 17.21 13.61 27.64
C LYS A 86 18.14 12.39 27.55
N LEU A 87 17.98 11.42 28.46
CA LEU A 87 18.76 10.19 28.45
C LEU A 87 18.44 9.27 27.25
N LEU A 88 17.31 9.47 26.58
CA LEU A 88 16.92 8.68 25.41
C LEU A 88 17.82 8.96 24.19
N ASN A 89 18.50 10.12 24.17
CA ASN A 89 19.48 10.54 23.15
C ASN A 89 19.07 10.22 21.70
N ILE A 90 17.89 10.72 21.29
CA ILE A 90 17.31 10.43 19.97
C ILE A 90 17.96 11.37 18.93
N ALA A 91 18.42 10.78 17.83
CA ALA A 91 19.03 11.55 16.75
C ALA A 91 18.01 12.51 16.08
N PRO A 92 18.47 13.68 15.59
CA PRO A 92 17.59 14.69 14.99
C PRO A 92 16.74 14.20 13.83
N ASN A 93 17.25 13.24 13.07
CA ASN A 93 16.62 12.64 11.89
C ASN A 93 15.87 11.33 12.18
N THR A 94 15.64 11.01 13.45
CA THR A 94 14.96 9.76 13.86
C THR A 94 13.63 10.08 14.53
N LEU A 95 12.53 9.48 14.08
CA LEU A 95 11.22 9.63 14.73
C LEU A 95 11.22 8.93 16.10
N PHE A 96 10.65 9.61 17.09
CA PHE A 96 10.46 9.05 18.45
C PHE A 96 9.59 7.81 18.42
N LEU A 97 8.53 7.80 17.61
CA LEU A 97 7.67 6.63 17.41
C LEU A 97 8.48 5.37 17.07
N SER A 98 9.49 5.49 16.19
CA SER A 98 10.25 4.32 15.70
C SER A 98 11.21 3.72 16.74
N VAL A 99 11.62 4.49 17.74
CA VAL A 99 12.59 4.06 18.78
C VAL A 99 11.98 3.95 20.16
N GLY A 100 10.85 4.61 20.39
CA GLY A 100 10.22 4.71 21.72
C GLY A 100 9.87 3.34 22.32
N ASN A 101 9.55 2.35 21.49
CA ASN A 101 9.29 0.98 21.95
C ASN A 101 10.51 0.25 22.52
N ASN A 102 11.72 0.72 22.20
CA ASN A 102 12.96 0.14 22.75
C ASN A 102 13.17 0.55 24.22
N PHE A 103 12.44 1.53 24.68
CA PHE A 103 12.49 2.02 26.05
C PHE A 103 11.30 1.45 26.85
N LYS A 104 11.54 1.13 28.12
CA LYS A 104 10.48 0.67 29.05
C LYS A 104 9.64 1.84 29.53
N LEU A 105 8.86 2.43 28.64
CA LEU A 105 8.01 3.57 28.92
C LEU A 105 6.57 3.13 29.19
N GLU A 106 5.84 3.84 30.06
CA GLU A 106 4.41 3.61 30.27
C GLU A 106 3.57 3.81 29.02
N ILE A 107 4.04 4.68 28.10
CA ILE A 107 3.39 4.94 26.82
C ILE A 107 3.71 3.91 25.73
N ALA A 108 4.64 2.98 25.98
CA ALA A 108 5.07 1.97 24.99
C ALA A 108 3.91 1.22 24.31
N PRO A 109 2.81 0.82 25.01
CA PRO A 109 1.67 0.18 24.35
C PRO A 109 1.03 1.05 23.26
N TYR A 110 0.96 2.37 23.45
CA TYR A 110 0.37 3.29 22.46
C TYR A 110 1.27 3.51 21.26
N LEU A 111 2.59 3.61 21.49
CA LEU A 111 3.58 3.65 20.43
C LEU A 111 3.53 2.36 19.61
N ASN A 112 3.43 1.21 20.26
CA ASN A 112 3.34 -0.08 19.62
C ASN A 112 2.08 -0.22 18.77
N ASP A 113 0.92 0.22 19.25
CA ASP A 113 -0.33 0.17 18.48
C ASP A 113 -0.18 0.92 17.14
N VAL A 114 0.37 2.13 17.15
CA VAL A 114 0.59 2.93 15.95
C VAL A 114 1.64 2.29 15.04
N MET A 115 2.75 1.80 15.61
CA MET A 115 3.79 1.09 14.85
C MET A 115 3.26 -0.18 14.17
N VAL A 116 2.49 -0.99 14.90
CA VAL A 116 1.87 -2.21 14.35
C VAL A 116 0.92 -1.87 13.21
N TRP A 117 0.16 -0.78 13.32
CA TRP A 117 -0.70 -0.32 12.25
C TRP A 117 0.11 0.01 10.99
N PHE A 118 1.21 0.78 11.09
CA PHE A 118 2.10 1.08 9.97
C PHE A 118 2.76 -0.15 9.38
N LEU A 119 3.20 -1.10 10.21
CA LEU A 119 3.81 -2.36 9.75
C LEU A 119 2.80 -3.26 9.02
N ASN A 120 1.52 -3.08 9.29
CA ASN A 120 0.44 -3.82 8.64
C ASN A 120 -0.10 -3.14 7.37
N LEU A 121 0.39 -1.95 7.01
CA LEU A 121 0.05 -1.32 5.73
C LEU A 121 0.60 -2.15 4.57
N LEU A 122 -0.22 -2.32 3.56
CA LEU A 122 0.18 -2.92 2.29
C LEU A 122 0.23 -1.82 1.23
N ILE A 123 1.36 -1.70 0.53
CA ILE A 123 1.52 -0.68 -0.51
C ILE A 123 1.95 -1.39 -1.79
N VAL A 124 1.11 -1.27 -2.82
CA VAL A 124 1.31 -1.90 -4.12
C VAL A 124 1.46 -0.82 -5.18
N PHE A 125 2.67 -0.69 -5.72
CA PHE A 125 2.98 0.21 -6.83
C PHE A 125 3.00 -0.55 -8.15
N GLU A 126 2.74 0.16 -9.25
CA GLU A 126 2.70 -0.43 -10.59
C GLU A 126 3.95 -1.24 -10.95
N ASN A 127 5.12 -0.75 -10.55
CA ASN A 127 6.41 -1.32 -10.95
C ASN A 127 7.00 -2.33 -9.94
N ASN A 128 6.31 -2.64 -8.86
CA ASN A 128 6.81 -3.46 -7.76
C ASN A 128 6.23 -4.88 -7.70
N ALA A 129 5.73 -5.40 -8.82
CA ALA A 129 5.26 -6.78 -8.89
C ALA A 129 6.45 -7.74 -8.67
N ASN A 130 6.53 -8.32 -7.48
CA ASN A 130 7.61 -9.22 -7.06
C ASN A 130 7.11 -10.67 -6.94
N SER A 131 8.01 -11.61 -7.11
CA SER A 131 7.75 -13.04 -6.88
C SER A 131 7.26 -13.34 -5.46
N LEU A 132 7.58 -12.50 -4.48
CA LEU A 132 7.10 -12.63 -3.10
C LEU A 132 5.59 -12.39 -2.97
N ASP A 133 5.01 -11.57 -3.83
CA ASP A 133 3.57 -11.28 -3.83
C ASP A 133 2.77 -12.51 -4.19
N ILE A 134 3.33 -13.34 -5.06
CA ILE A 134 2.76 -14.61 -5.50
C ILE A 134 2.85 -15.69 -4.41
N TYR A 135 3.85 -15.60 -3.53
CA TYR A 135 4.05 -16.57 -2.45
C TYR A 135 2.85 -16.66 -1.50
N THR A 136 2.12 -15.56 -1.32
CA THR A 136 0.89 -15.56 -0.52
C THR A 136 -0.16 -16.55 -1.05
N LEU A 137 -0.16 -16.80 -2.37
CA LEU A 137 -1.06 -17.74 -3.05
C LEU A 137 -0.70 -19.23 -2.80
N GLU A 138 0.41 -19.52 -2.09
CA GLU A 138 0.69 -20.87 -1.59
C GLU A 138 -0.29 -21.30 -0.49
N ASN A 139 -0.85 -20.33 0.25
CA ASN A 139 -1.93 -20.61 1.18
C ASN A 139 -3.17 -21.11 0.44
N GLY A 140 -3.59 -22.33 0.73
CA GLY A 140 -4.70 -23.00 0.04
C GLY A 140 -5.99 -22.19 0.00
N LYS A 141 -6.32 -21.46 1.09
CA LYS A 141 -7.48 -20.56 1.17
C LYS A 141 -7.37 -19.41 0.15
N TYR A 142 -6.23 -18.78 0.04
CA TYR A 142 -6.02 -17.67 -0.92
C TYR A 142 -5.97 -18.20 -2.34
N LYS A 143 -5.34 -19.36 -2.56
CA LYS A 143 -5.35 -20.04 -3.85
C LYS A 143 -6.78 -20.28 -4.36
N GLU A 144 -7.63 -20.90 -3.54
CA GLU A 144 -9.01 -21.19 -3.92
C GLU A 144 -9.82 -19.93 -4.27
N GLN A 145 -9.65 -18.88 -3.46
CA GLN A 145 -10.29 -17.60 -3.71
C GLN A 145 -9.78 -16.94 -4.99
N ALA A 146 -8.45 -16.94 -5.21
CA ALA A 146 -7.83 -16.40 -6.41
C ALA A 146 -8.34 -17.14 -7.66
N VAL A 147 -8.35 -18.47 -7.67
CA VAL A 147 -8.86 -19.28 -8.79
C VAL A 147 -10.34 -18.96 -9.09
N LYS A 148 -11.16 -18.76 -8.06
CA LYS A 148 -12.55 -18.35 -8.23
C LYS A 148 -12.68 -16.97 -8.91
N ILE A 149 -11.81 -16.02 -8.57
CA ILE A 149 -11.79 -14.70 -9.16
C ILE A 149 -11.29 -14.77 -10.62
N LEU A 150 -10.22 -15.52 -10.87
CA LEU A 150 -9.65 -15.71 -12.21
C LEU A 150 -10.67 -16.33 -13.19
N LYS A 151 -11.44 -17.33 -12.72
CA LYS A 151 -12.53 -17.91 -13.51
C LYS A 151 -13.65 -16.92 -13.81
N LYS A 152 -14.00 -16.05 -12.88
CA LYS A 152 -14.99 -14.99 -13.11
C LYS A 152 -14.49 -13.91 -14.08
N ALA A 153 -13.21 -13.64 -14.09
CA ALA A 153 -12.59 -12.69 -15.01
C ALA A 153 -12.48 -13.23 -16.44
N ASP A 154 -12.89 -14.50 -16.67
CA ASP A 154 -12.93 -15.19 -17.98
C ASP A 154 -11.60 -15.12 -18.75
N ILE A 155 -10.50 -15.28 -18.06
CA ILE A 155 -9.16 -15.26 -18.63
C ILE A 155 -8.62 -16.65 -18.97
N GLY A 156 -9.48 -17.68 -18.89
CA GLY A 156 -9.17 -19.06 -19.27
C GLY A 156 -8.34 -19.85 -18.25
N ILE A 157 -7.88 -19.23 -17.17
CA ILE A 157 -7.10 -19.91 -16.13
C ILE A 157 -8.02 -20.78 -15.28
N GLN A 158 -7.72 -22.09 -15.19
CA GLN A 158 -8.48 -23.08 -14.46
C GLN A 158 -7.93 -23.35 -13.05
N ASP A 159 -6.62 -23.27 -12.88
CA ASP A 159 -5.93 -23.43 -11.60
C ASP A 159 -4.59 -22.71 -11.61
N ILE A 160 -4.01 -22.53 -10.43
CA ILE A 160 -2.70 -21.94 -10.22
C ILE A 160 -1.89 -22.77 -9.23
N LYS A 161 -0.55 -22.74 -9.35
CA LYS A 161 0.35 -23.41 -8.41
C LYS A 161 1.59 -22.57 -8.21
N VAL A 162 1.94 -22.29 -6.95
CA VAL A 162 3.22 -21.66 -6.62
C VAL A 162 4.33 -22.70 -6.77
N ILE A 163 5.37 -22.35 -7.52
CA ILE A 163 6.54 -23.18 -7.78
C ILE A 163 7.74 -22.55 -7.07
N LYS A 164 8.49 -23.39 -6.37
CA LYS A 164 9.74 -23.02 -5.69
C LYS A 164 10.88 -23.80 -6.31
N ASP A 165 11.66 -23.15 -7.14
CA ASP A 165 12.88 -23.75 -7.69
C ASP A 165 14.07 -23.35 -6.82
N LYS A 166 14.75 -24.33 -6.20
CA LYS A 166 15.94 -24.07 -5.39
C LYS A 166 17.08 -23.58 -6.30
N VAL A 167 17.62 -22.39 -6.02
CA VAL A 167 18.64 -21.75 -6.87
C VAL A 167 20.05 -22.12 -6.41
N ALA A 168 20.33 -22.06 -5.11
CA ALA A 168 21.62 -22.38 -4.52
C ALA A 168 21.53 -22.45 -2.99
N ASN A 169 22.48 -23.14 -2.35
CA ASN A 169 22.82 -22.93 -0.94
C ASN A 169 23.78 -21.74 -0.87
N MET A 170 23.36 -20.62 -0.29
CA MET A 170 24.27 -19.51 -0.05
C MET A 170 24.96 -19.67 1.29
N ALA A 171 26.29 -19.65 1.29
CA ALA A 171 27.09 -19.92 2.48
C ALA A 171 27.08 -18.79 3.51
N ASN A 172 26.67 -17.58 3.12
CA ASN A 172 26.64 -16.44 4.04
C ASN A 172 25.63 -15.34 3.62
N ILE A 173 25.25 -14.51 4.59
CA ILE A 173 24.28 -13.43 4.42
C ILE A 173 24.72 -12.35 3.41
N ASN A 174 26.03 -12.18 3.21
CA ASN A 174 26.55 -11.18 2.28
C ASN A 174 26.29 -11.56 0.82
N ASP A 175 26.27 -12.87 0.50
CA ASP A 175 25.94 -13.35 -0.82
C ASP A 175 24.46 -13.18 -1.11
N VAL A 176 23.60 -13.36 -0.08
CA VAL A 176 22.16 -13.07 -0.15
C VAL A 176 21.91 -11.58 -0.38
N LEU A 177 22.61 -10.71 0.34
CA LEU A 177 22.48 -9.26 0.20
C LEU A 177 22.94 -8.77 -1.18
N ARG A 178 24.07 -9.28 -1.69
CA ARG A 178 24.56 -8.97 -3.05
C ARG A 178 23.60 -9.42 -4.13
N PHE A 179 23.05 -10.64 -4.01
CA PHE A 179 22.06 -11.15 -4.94
C PHE A 179 20.79 -10.27 -4.96
N ASN A 180 20.31 -9.85 -3.80
CA ASN A 180 19.14 -9.01 -3.67
C ASN A 180 19.36 -7.58 -4.19
N THR A 181 20.54 -7.02 -4.00
CA THR A 181 20.90 -5.71 -4.57
C THR A 181 20.92 -5.75 -6.10
N GLN A 182 21.38 -6.86 -6.69
CA GLN A 182 21.35 -7.06 -8.15
C GLN A 182 19.93 -7.27 -8.68
N MET A 183 19.02 -7.85 -7.87
CA MET A 183 17.64 -8.13 -8.25
C MET A 183 16.66 -7.03 -7.85
N GLN A 184 17.14 -5.89 -7.30
CA GLN A 184 16.31 -4.77 -6.78
C GLN A 184 15.25 -5.19 -5.73
N ILE A 185 15.52 -6.26 -5.00
CA ILE A 185 14.62 -6.73 -3.94
C ILE A 185 14.84 -5.88 -2.68
N ASN A 186 13.78 -5.30 -2.16
CA ASN A 186 13.81 -4.38 -1.02
C ASN A 186 14.32 -5.09 0.27
N PRO A 187 15.38 -4.62 0.95
CA PRO A 187 15.99 -5.31 2.08
C PRO A 187 15.15 -5.31 3.38
N GLY A 188 13.98 -4.65 3.41
CA GLY A 188 13.15 -4.51 4.61
C GLY A 188 12.60 -5.81 5.23
N ASN A 189 12.65 -6.94 4.54
CA ASN A 189 12.09 -8.22 5.01
C ASN A 189 13.10 -9.16 5.68
N TYR A 190 14.35 -8.74 5.88
CA TYR A 190 15.44 -9.63 6.33
C TYR A 190 15.75 -9.62 7.82
N GLY A 191 14.94 -9.01 8.66
CA GLY A 191 15.17 -8.89 10.11
C GLY A 191 15.24 -10.20 10.90
N GLN A 192 15.10 -11.38 10.27
CA GLN A 192 15.15 -12.69 10.94
C GLN A 192 16.12 -13.72 10.30
N LEU A 193 16.91 -13.35 9.31
CA LEU A 193 17.90 -14.29 8.73
C LEU A 193 19.17 -14.38 9.58
N LYS A 194 19.05 -14.98 10.78
CA LYS A 194 20.17 -15.43 11.61
C LYS A 194 20.47 -16.93 11.43
N GLN A 195 20.17 -17.53 10.29
CA GLN A 195 20.52 -18.92 10.03
C GLN A 195 21.66 -19.01 9.03
N GLU A 196 22.78 -19.56 9.49
CA GLU A 196 23.81 -20.14 8.65
C GLU A 196 23.15 -21.22 7.77
N ASN A 197 23.28 -21.11 6.44
CA ASN A 197 22.67 -21.97 5.42
C ASN A 197 21.18 -21.69 5.09
N ALA A 198 20.85 -20.48 4.66
CA ALA A 198 19.52 -20.22 4.07
C ALA A 198 19.45 -20.76 2.63
N ASP A 199 18.47 -21.61 2.36
CA ASP A 199 18.14 -22.03 1.00
C ASP A 199 17.46 -20.87 0.26
N LEU A 200 17.95 -20.50 -0.92
CA LEU A 200 17.32 -19.54 -1.80
C LEU A 200 16.44 -20.24 -2.82
N PHE A 201 15.24 -19.73 -2.98
CA PHE A 201 14.28 -20.22 -3.94
C PHE A 201 13.88 -19.10 -4.92
N ASN A 202 13.86 -19.43 -6.22
CA ASN A 202 13.08 -18.66 -7.18
C ASN A 202 11.63 -19.07 -7.04
N ILE A 203 10.75 -18.09 -6.82
CA ILE A 203 9.31 -18.30 -6.75
C ILE A 203 8.73 -17.95 -8.11
N ASP A 204 7.92 -18.85 -8.67
CA ASP A 204 7.18 -18.68 -9.91
C ASP A 204 5.73 -19.13 -9.70
N LEU A 205 4.86 -18.71 -10.58
CA LEU A 205 3.46 -19.13 -10.62
C LEU A 205 3.22 -19.94 -11.90
N GLU A 206 2.73 -21.15 -11.73
CA GLU A 206 2.25 -21.97 -12.82
C GLU A 206 0.74 -21.81 -12.95
N THR A 207 0.28 -21.41 -14.13
CA THR A 207 -1.14 -21.25 -14.49
C THR A 207 -1.56 -22.39 -15.37
N TYR A 208 -2.75 -22.94 -15.16
CA TYR A 208 -3.29 -24.10 -15.87
C TYR A 208 -4.47 -23.68 -16.74
N PHE A 209 -4.43 -24.13 -18.01
CA PHE A 209 -5.45 -23.86 -19.02
C PHE A 209 -5.98 -25.17 -19.57
N ASP A 210 -7.29 -25.26 -19.80
CA ASP A 210 -7.86 -26.40 -20.50
C ASP A 210 -7.48 -26.37 -21.98
N THR A 211 -7.24 -27.54 -22.56
CA THR A 211 -7.06 -27.74 -24.00
C THR A 211 -8.26 -28.48 -24.56
N TYR A 212 -8.64 -28.16 -25.80
CA TYR A 212 -9.88 -28.62 -26.39
C TYR A 212 -9.61 -29.36 -27.69
N ASP A 213 -10.46 -30.32 -28.00
CA ASP A 213 -10.51 -30.95 -29.31
C ASP A 213 -11.31 -30.10 -30.33
N LYS A 214 -11.44 -30.60 -31.55
CA LYS A 214 -12.20 -29.92 -32.63
C LYS A 214 -13.71 -29.79 -32.32
N ASN A 215 -14.22 -30.53 -31.32
CA ASN A 215 -15.60 -30.52 -30.89
C ASN A 215 -15.80 -29.67 -29.62
N ASN A 216 -14.79 -28.88 -29.22
CA ASN A 216 -14.76 -28.09 -27.99
C ASN A 216 -14.87 -28.92 -26.71
N GLN A 217 -14.45 -30.20 -26.75
CA GLN A 217 -14.38 -31.03 -25.54
C GLN A 217 -13.01 -30.89 -24.89
N VAL A 218 -12.97 -30.74 -23.56
CA VAL A 218 -11.72 -30.69 -22.80
C VAL A 218 -10.97 -32.00 -22.96
N THR A 219 -9.74 -31.95 -23.41
CA THR A 219 -8.89 -33.13 -23.63
C THR A 219 -7.78 -33.27 -22.61
N SER A 220 -7.20 -32.16 -22.17
CA SER A 220 -6.12 -32.11 -21.20
C SER A 220 -5.97 -30.72 -20.62
N GLN A 221 -4.96 -30.52 -19.78
CA GLN A 221 -4.56 -29.19 -19.30
C GLN A 221 -3.14 -28.88 -19.72
N LYS A 222 -2.89 -27.64 -20.11
CA LYS A 222 -1.56 -27.09 -20.37
C LYS A 222 -1.19 -26.15 -19.25
N SER A 223 0.01 -26.30 -18.70
CA SER A 223 0.56 -25.36 -17.73
C SER A 223 1.56 -24.39 -18.36
N VAL A 224 1.59 -23.18 -17.83
CA VAL A 224 2.49 -22.11 -18.26
C VAL A 224 3.04 -21.41 -17.03
N ARG A 225 4.37 -21.24 -16.96
CA ARG A 225 5.03 -20.49 -15.91
C ARG A 225 5.04 -19.00 -16.22
N LEU A 226 4.58 -18.20 -15.28
CA LEU A 226 4.39 -16.76 -15.43
C LEU A 226 5.71 -16.03 -15.76
N PHE A 227 6.78 -16.28 -14.98
CA PHE A 227 8.05 -15.56 -15.15
C PHE A 227 8.93 -16.14 -16.26
N ARG A 228 8.83 -17.43 -16.53
CA ARG A 228 9.64 -18.08 -17.57
C ARG A 228 9.06 -17.89 -18.96
N ASN A 229 7.76 -17.74 -19.08
CA ASN A 229 7.04 -17.58 -20.34
C ASN A 229 6.41 -16.19 -20.46
N ARG A 230 7.19 -15.14 -20.17
CA ARG A 230 6.72 -13.75 -20.31
C ARG A 230 6.11 -13.50 -21.68
N GLY A 231 4.95 -12.85 -21.69
CA GLY A 231 4.20 -12.56 -22.93
C GLY A 231 3.23 -13.68 -23.37
N PHE A 232 3.12 -14.80 -22.65
CA PHE A 232 2.05 -15.77 -22.87
C PHE A 232 0.72 -15.24 -22.33
N ASN A 233 0.74 -14.73 -21.10
CA ASN A 233 -0.41 -14.06 -20.52
C ASN A 233 -0.43 -12.58 -20.95
N SER A 234 -1.62 -11.98 -20.97
CA SER A 234 -1.73 -10.53 -21.11
C SER A 234 -1.14 -9.83 -19.86
N GLU A 235 -0.64 -8.61 -20.02
CA GLU A 235 -0.16 -7.82 -18.88
C GLU A 235 -1.24 -7.63 -17.81
N GLY A 236 -2.51 -7.51 -18.22
CA GLY A 236 -3.64 -7.43 -17.27
C GLY A 236 -3.83 -8.71 -16.48
N THR A 237 -3.67 -9.88 -17.09
CA THR A 237 -3.71 -11.17 -16.40
C THR A 237 -2.59 -11.29 -15.38
N GLU A 238 -1.37 -10.92 -15.78
CA GLU A 238 -0.21 -10.93 -14.88
C GLU A 238 -0.44 -9.99 -13.70
N ARG A 239 -0.93 -8.77 -13.94
CA ARG A 239 -1.22 -7.78 -12.91
C ARG A 239 -2.30 -8.26 -11.93
N LEU A 240 -3.37 -8.86 -12.43
CA LEU A 240 -4.41 -9.44 -11.58
C LEU A 240 -3.83 -10.53 -10.66
N LEU A 241 -2.99 -11.40 -11.17
CA LEU A 241 -2.32 -12.45 -10.39
C LEU A 241 -1.47 -11.87 -9.26
N TYR A 242 -0.72 -10.79 -9.53
CA TYR A 242 0.05 -10.09 -8.50
C TYR A 242 -0.83 -9.45 -7.43
N TYR A 243 -1.92 -8.81 -7.85
CA TYR A 243 -2.83 -8.15 -6.92
C TYR A 243 -3.56 -9.13 -6.00
N MET A 244 -3.91 -10.32 -6.50
CA MET A 244 -4.72 -11.29 -5.75
C MET A 244 -4.12 -11.65 -4.39
N GLY A 245 -2.82 -11.88 -4.33
CA GLY A 245 -2.15 -12.20 -3.07
C GLY A 245 -2.34 -11.09 -2.01
N TRP A 246 -2.10 -9.86 -2.40
CA TRP A 246 -2.21 -8.69 -1.51
C TRP A 246 -3.65 -8.39 -1.13
N ILE A 247 -4.57 -8.40 -2.09
CA ILE A 247 -5.99 -8.14 -1.86
C ILE A 247 -6.57 -9.17 -0.90
N LEU A 248 -6.32 -10.46 -1.14
CA LEU A 248 -6.84 -11.53 -0.30
C LEU A 248 -6.24 -11.49 1.11
N ALA A 249 -4.95 -11.16 1.24
CA ALA A 249 -4.32 -10.97 2.54
C ALA A 249 -4.90 -9.76 3.29
N ALA A 250 -5.15 -8.64 2.59
CA ALA A 250 -5.78 -7.47 3.17
C ALA A 250 -7.17 -7.79 3.72
N LEU A 251 -8.02 -8.42 2.91
CA LEU A 251 -9.39 -8.80 3.28
C LEU A 251 -9.41 -9.79 4.45
N ASP A 252 -8.52 -10.80 4.42
CA ASP A 252 -8.46 -11.81 5.48
C ASP A 252 -7.95 -11.28 6.82
N GLN A 253 -7.12 -10.25 6.80
CA GLN A 253 -6.48 -9.72 7.99
C GLN A 253 -7.05 -8.36 8.46
N GLY A 254 -7.99 -7.77 7.71
CA GLY A 254 -8.56 -6.45 8.01
C GLY A 254 -7.54 -5.33 7.88
N ARG A 255 -6.63 -5.40 6.87
CA ARG A 255 -5.56 -4.43 6.67
C ARG A 255 -5.99 -3.27 5.79
N VAL A 256 -5.24 -2.18 5.86
CA VAL A 256 -5.29 -1.10 4.88
C VAL A 256 -4.32 -1.42 3.74
N ILE A 257 -4.81 -1.34 2.51
CA ILE A 257 -4.01 -1.53 1.30
C ILE A 257 -4.10 -0.29 0.41
N PHE A 258 -2.95 0.21 -0.02
CA PHE A 258 -2.81 1.26 -1.01
C PHE A 258 -2.44 0.62 -2.35
N VAL A 259 -3.21 0.92 -3.40
CA VAL A 259 -2.95 0.43 -4.76
C VAL A 259 -2.86 1.62 -5.70
N ASP A 260 -1.70 1.84 -6.28
CA ASP A 260 -1.52 2.86 -7.30
C ASP A 260 -2.00 2.33 -8.65
N GLU A 261 -2.87 3.12 -9.33
CA GLU A 261 -3.48 2.78 -10.60
C GLU A 261 -4.14 1.38 -10.61
N VAL A 262 -5.15 1.18 -9.75
CA VAL A 262 -5.83 -0.12 -9.60
C VAL A 262 -6.44 -0.66 -10.91
N ASP A 263 -6.76 0.22 -11.85
CA ASP A 263 -7.36 -0.07 -13.16
C ASP A 263 -6.33 -0.18 -14.29
N SER A 264 -5.05 0.10 -14.05
CA SER A 264 -4.02 0.02 -15.08
C SER A 264 -3.94 -1.39 -15.65
N LYS A 265 -4.04 -1.50 -16.98
CA LYS A 265 -4.00 -2.76 -17.73
C LYS A 265 -5.12 -3.77 -17.41
N LEU A 266 -6.04 -3.43 -16.51
CA LEU A 266 -7.20 -4.26 -16.17
C LEU A 266 -8.44 -3.84 -16.96
N HIS A 267 -9.26 -4.82 -17.32
CA HIS A 267 -10.59 -4.52 -17.81
C HIS A 267 -11.39 -3.84 -16.71
N PHE A 268 -12.22 -2.85 -17.06
CA PHE A 268 -13.06 -2.11 -16.12
C PHE A 268 -13.80 -3.00 -15.12
N LEU A 269 -14.48 -4.06 -15.59
CA LEU A 269 -15.23 -4.97 -14.71
C LEU A 269 -14.35 -5.71 -13.69
N VAL A 270 -13.07 -5.89 -13.97
CA VAL A 270 -12.13 -6.52 -13.03
C VAL A 270 -11.74 -5.53 -11.94
N ALA A 271 -11.43 -4.29 -12.31
CA ALA A 271 -11.14 -3.23 -11.35
C ALA A 271 -12.34 -2.92 -10.45
N ASP A 272 -13.53 -2.80 -11.03
CA ASP A 272 -14.79 -2.66 -10.31
C ASP A 272 -15.04 -3.82 -9.34
N TYR A 273 -14.82 -5.05 -9.79
CA TYR A 273 -14.98 -6.23 -8.92
C TYR A 273 -14.02 -6.19 -7.72
N ILE A 274 -12.77 -5.76 -7.92
CA ILE A 274 -11.80 -5.58 -6.82
C ILE A 274 -12.34 -4.57 -5.80
N ILE A 275 -12.83 -3.42 -6.24
CA ILE A 275 -13.41 -2.39 -5.37
C ILE A 275 -14.62 -2.95 -4.60
N LYS A 276 -15.50 -3.67 -5.27
CA LYS A 276 -16.68 -4.30 -4.68
C LYS A 276 -16.35 -5.34 -3.61
N LEU A 277 -15.20 -6.03 -3.71
CA LEU A 277 -14.74 -6.94 -2.64
C LEU A 277 -14.55 -6.21 -1.30
N PHE A 278 -14.09 -4.98 -1.32
CA PHE A 278 -13.88 -4.17 -0.10
C PHE A 278 -15.15 -3.53 0.43
N ASN A 279 -16.14 -3.27 -0.43
CA ASN A 279 -17.41 -2.66 -0.06
C ASN A 279 -18.47 -3.67 0.42
N SER A 280 -18.27 -4.96 0.19
CA SER A 280 -19.22 -6.01 0.58
C SER A 280 -18.88 -6.60 1.95
N ILE A 281 -19.85 -6.68 2.84
CA ILE A 281 -19.68 -7.29 4.17
C ILE A 281 -19.36 -8.78 4.10
N ASP A 282 -19.82 -9.47 3.06
CA ASP A 282 -19.59 -10.90 2.88
C ASP A 282 -18.14 -11.22 2.51
N SER A 283 -17.53 -10.39 1.67
CA SER A 283 -16.13 -10.53 1.27
C SER A 283 -15.14 -9.82 2.19
N ASN A 284 -15.60 -8.82 2.95
CA ASN A 284 -14.80 -7.99 3.83
C ASN A 284 -15.35 -7.92 5.28
N PRO A 285 -15.52 -9.06 5.97
CA PRO A 285 -16.05 -9.06 7.32
C PRO A 285 -15.13 -8.44 8.37
N LYS A 286 -13.86 -8.21 8.03
CA LYS A 286 -12.85 -7.62 8.93
C LYS A 286 -12.59 -6.14 8.65
N ASN A 287 -13.40 -5.51 7.80
CA ASN A 287 -13.32 -4.08 7.46
C ASN A 287 -11.94 -3.66 6.94
N ALA A 288 -11.31 -4.47 6.09
CA ALA A 288 -10.14 -4.05 5.33
C ALA A 288 -10.46 -2.80 4.51
N GLN A 289 -9.49 -1.92 4.30
CA GLN A 289 -9.67 -0.69 3.56
C GLN A 289 -8.81 -0.69 2.30
N LEU A 290 -9.41 -0.37 1.16
CA LEU A 290 -8.71 -0.11 -0.10
C LEU A 290 -8.65 1.39 -0.32
N ILE A 291 -7.43 1.91 -0.46
CA ILE A 291 -7.16 3.27 -0.92
C ILE A 291 -6.45 3.12 -2.26
N CYS A 292 -7.04 3.61 -3.33
CA CYS A 292 -6.46 3.44 -4.66
C CYS A 292 -6.58 4.70 -5.51
N THR A 293 -5.64 4.85 -6.45
CA THR A 293 -5.78 5.77 -7.57
C THR A 293 -6.34 5.02 -8.78
N ALA A 294 -7.08 5.72 -9.63
CA ALA A 294 -7.63 5.18 -10.86
C ALA A 294 -7.77 6.28 -11.93
N HIS A 295 -7.64 5.88 -13.19
CA HIS A 295 -7.87 6.76 -14.35
C HIS A 295 -9.22 6.52 -15.00
N ASN A 296 -9.84 5.36 -14.80
CA ASN A 296 -11.12 5.04 -15.40
C ASN A 296 -12.28 5.70 -14.66
N ILE A 297 -12.79 6.76 -15.24
CA ILE A 297 -13.88 7.56 -14.66
C ILE A 297 -15.19 6.78 -14.46
N MET A 298 -15.40 5.66 -15.17
CA MET A 298 -16.61 4.85 -15.01
C MET A 298 -16.69 4.20 -13.62
N LEU A 299 -15.55 3.99 -12.95
CA LEU A 299 -15.53 3.47 -11.58
C LEU A 299 -16.28 4.36 -10.58
N MET A 300 -16.41 5.67 -10.86
CA MET A 300 -17.16 6.59 -10.01
C MET A 300 -18.68 6.37 -10.03
N ASP A 301 -19.20 5.77 -11.11
CA ASP A 301 -20.66 5.57 -11.28
C ASP A 301 -21.15 4.24 -10.69
N GLU A 302 -20.24 3.43 -10.21
CA GLU A 302 -20.56 2.18 -9.51
C GLU A 302 -20.96 2.43 -8.05
N ASP A 303 -21.12 1.37 -7.25
CA ASP A 303 -21.64 1.44 -5.87
C ASP A 303 -20.70 2.15 -4.87
N LEU A 304 -20.17 3.34 -5.24
CA LEU A 304 -19.38 4.19 -4.38
C LEU A 304 -20.20 5.32 -3.76
N ARG A 305 -19.91 5.64 -2.50
CA ARG A 305 -20.44 6.83 -1.85
C ARG A 305 -19.60 8.05 -2.23
N ARG A 306 -20.20 9.23 -2.20
CA ARG A 306 -19.52 10.50 -2.51
C ARG A 306 -18.27 10.75 -1.64
N ASP A 307 -18.31 10.32 -0.38
CA ASP A 307 -17.20 10.44 0.57
C ASP A 307 -16.05 9.46 0.29
N GLN A 308 -16.25 8.49 -0.60
CA GLN A 308 -15.22 7.56 -1.06
C GLN A 308 -14.50 8.03 -2.33
N ILE A 309 -14.98 9.10 -2.99
CA ILE A 309 -14.46 9.59 -4.26
C ILE A 309 -13.73 10.91 -4.03
N TYR A 310 -12.49 10.96 -4.47
CA TYR A 310 -11.62 12.13 -4.39
C TYR A 310 -11.08 12.48 -5.77
N PHE A 311 -10.95 13.78 -6.04
CA PHE A 311 -10.35 14.31 -7.25
C PHE A 311 -9.02 14.96 -6.91
N THR A 312 -8.00 14.61 -7.66
CA THR A 312 -6.73 15.33 -7.67
C THR A 312 -6.69 16.28 -8.86
N SER A 313 -6.31 17.50 -8.64
CA SER A 313 -6.07 18.46 -9.71
C SER A 313 -4.73 19.16 -9.52
N LYS A 314 -4.16 19.62 -10.63
CA LYS A 314 -2.92 20.39 -10.62
C LYS A 314 -3.19 21.72 -11.33
N ASP A 315 -2.82 22.81 -10.67
CA ASP A 315 -2.95 24.14 -11.28
C ASP A 315 -1.79 24.45 -12.27
N LYS A 316 -1.86 25.63 -12.88
CA LYS A 316 -0.82 26.07 -13.85
C LYS A 316 0.57 26.26 -13.24
N TYR A 317 0.69 26.32 -11.94
CA TYR A 317 1.94 26.41 -11.21
C TYR A 317 2.48 25.05 -10.72
N GLY A 318 1.72 23.98 -10.99
CA GLY A 318 2.06 22.62 -10.60
C GLY A 318 1.59 22.24 -9.19
N VAL A 319 0.88 23.12 -8.49
CA VAL A 319 0.34 22.85 -7.16
C VAL A 319 -0.81 21.85 -7.25
N SER A 320 -0.69 20.76 -6.52
CA SER A 320 -1.72 19.71 -6.47
C SER A 320 -2.72 19.99 -5.35
N THR A 321 -4.01 19.77 -5.64
CA THR A 321 -5.10 19.83 -4.67
C THR A 321 -5.87 18.52 -4.65
N LEU A 322 -6.43 18.18 -3.48
CA LEU A 322 -7.27 17.01 -3.28
C LEU A 322 -8.64 17.49 -2.78
N MET A 323 -9.71 17.06 -3.47
CA MET A 323 -11.09 17.44 -3.13
C MET A 323 -11.99 16.21 -3.10
N SER A 324 -12.81 16.08 -2.06
CA SER A 324 -13.83 15.03 -2.00
C SER A 324 -15.04 15.38 -2.87
N LEU A 325 -15.64 14.38 -3.53
CA LEU A 325 -16.92 14.57 -4.21
C LEU A 325 -18.04 15.01 -3.24
N SER A 326 -17.90 14.69 -1.94
CA SER A 326 -18.84 15.15 -0.91
C SER A 326 -18.81 16.65 -0.64
N ASP A 327 -17.72 17.35 -0.99
CA ASP A 327 -17.56 18.78 -0.79
C ASP A 327 -18.34 19.60 -1.82
N PHE A 328 -18.73 18.97 -2.94
CA PHE A 328 -19.49 19.64 -4.00
C PHE A 328 -20.98 19.72 -3.66
N LYS A 329 -21.53 20.93 -3.72
CA LYS A 329 -22.95 21.17 -3.57
C LYS A 329 -23.73 20.67 -4.79
N ASN A 330 -24.98 20.26 -4.59
CA ASN A 330 -25.90 19.81 -5.67
C ASN A 330 -25.48 18.51 -6.38
N VAL A 331 -24.74 17.65 -5.74
CA VAL A 331 -24.45 16.29 -6.20
C VAL A 331 -25.45 15.32 -5.58
N ARG A 332 -26.27 14.66 -6.43
CA ARG A 332 -27.29 13.69 -6.00
C ARG A 332 -26.76 12.26 -6.14
N LYS A 333 -27.32 11.34 -5.35
CA LYS A 333 -26.94 9.91 -5.41
C LYS A 333 -27.15 9.28 -6.79
N ASN A 334 -28.15 9.74 -7.54
CA ASN A 334 -28.49 9.19 -8.86
C ASN A 334 -27.83 9.95 -10.02
N ASP A 335 -26.90 10.84 -9.75
CA ASP A 335 -26.13 11.51 -10.79
C ASP A 335 -25.11 10.54 -11.39
N LEU A 336 -24.89 10.61 -12.69
CA LEU A 336 -23.73 9.98 -13.31
C LEU A 336 -22.52 10.89 -13.07
N PHE A 337 -21.67 10.49 -12.12
CA PHE A 337 -20.52 11.30 -11.70
C PHE A 337 -19.50 11.45 -12.81
N SER A 338 -19.28 10.40 -13.60
CA SER A 338 -18.40 10.43 -14.78
C SER A 338 -18.83 11.49 -15.79
N LYS A 339 -20.13 11.59 -16.07
CA LYS A 339 -20.67 12.56 -17.01
C LYS A 339 -20.50 13.99 -16.51
N LYS A 340 -20.74 14.24 -15.23
CA LYS A 340 -20.51 15.55 -14.61
C LYS A 340 -19.01 15.90 -14.57
N TYR A 341 -18.16 14.94 -14.31
CA TYR A 341 -16.71 15.12 -14.38
C TYR A 341 -16.30 15.58 -15.78
N LEU A 342 -16.69 14.85 -16.83
CA LEU A 342 -16.39 15.24 -18.22
C LEU A 342 -17.00 16.58 -18.65
N ALA A 343 -18.07 17.02 -17.99
CA ALA A 343 -18.65 18.35 -18.19
C ALA A 343 -17.95 19.46 -17.39
N GLY A 344 -16.87 19.15 -16.66
CA GLY A 344 -16.08 20.12 -15.90
C GLY A 344 -16.68 20.57 -14.57
N PHE A 345 -17.68 19.86 -14.03
CA PHE A 345 -18.31 20.24 -12.75
C PHE A 345 -17.39 20.10 -11.54
N TYR A 346 -16.36 19.26 -11.62
CA TYR A 346 -15.45 18.94 -10.53
C TYR A 346 -14.03 19.50 -10.72
N THR A 347 -13.83 20.42 -11.64
CA THR A 347 -12.63 21.24 -11.88
C THR A 347 -11.32 20.56 -12.25
N SER A 348 -11.32 19.28 -12.52
CA SER A 348 -10.08 18.49 -12.64
C SER A 348 -9.74 18.03 -14.05
N LEU A 349 -10.35 18.63 -15.08
CA LEU A 349 -10.09 18.22 -16.47
C LEU A 349 -8.82 18.87 -17.01
N PRO A 350 -7.97 18.11 -17.71
CA PRO A 350 -6.91 18.67 -18.52
C PRO A 350 -7.48 19.61 -19.59
N ASP A 351 -6.93 20.81 -19.74
CA ASP A 351 -7.31 21.75 -20.81
C ASP A 351 -6.62 21.35 -22.11
N MET A 352 -7.26 20.44 -22.86
CA MET A 352 -6.79 19.92 -24.15
C MET A 352 -7.41 20.70 -25.31
N LYS A 353 -7.52 22.03 -25.20
CA LYS A 353 -7.99 22.83 -26.32
C LYS A 353 -6.98 22.77 -27.46
N TYR A 354 -7.43 22.27 -28.61
CA TYR A 354 -6.70 22.51 -29.86
C TYR A 354 -6.76 24.02 -30.13
N SER A 355 -5.58 24.69 -30.02
CA SER A 355 -5.48 26.04 -30.58
C SER A 355 -5.52 25.88 -32.11
N ASP A 356 -6.54 26.43 -32.73
CA ASP A 356 -6.61 26.62 -34.19
C ASP A 356 -5.44 27.47 -34.67
#